data_69b24ae29e4a75638e7b56789b0213b7
#
_entry.id   69b24ae29e4a75638e7b56789b0213b7
#
_cell.length_a   1.000
_cell.length_b   1.000
_cell.length_c   1.000
_cell.angle_alpha   90.00
_cell.angle_beta   90.00
_cell.angle_gamma   90.00
#
_symmetry.space_group_name_H-M   'P 1'
#
loop_
_entity.id
_entity.type
_entity.pdbx_description
1 polymer ?
#
loop_
_entity_poly.entity_id
_entity_poly.type
_entity_poly.pdbx_seq_one_letter_code
_entity_poly.pdbx_strand_id
1 'polypeptide(L)'
;MSESNPTNAATAPRAVRTGPGTPPRADAVSARGLALHGARGLVYGPVDLALPAGTLTVIQGPQGAGRSSLLLTLAGRMVPDAASELRVLGHRLPAERRAVQRAAAIAGFAGIDDLDDGVTVGDTVRERLSWLAPWYRRVPRVDQRTFRDLALPVFGERPLPRVESVVWDLDEVDAMLLRLTLALAQRPRLLVVDDVDQVRDTVRRSTVWSRLEAVAATGTTVAASVSSLDEVARTRWARQPHQVTLATGPHAVPAPDAA
;
A
#
# COMPACT_ATOMS: atom_id res chain seq x y z
N MET A 1 32.66 56.70 -2.40
CA MET A 1 32.80 55.34 -2.96
C MET A 1 31.81 54.44 -2.20
N SER A 2 30.63 54.30 -2.76
CA SER A 2 29.54 53.49 -2.15
C SER A 2 29.30 52.31 -3.04
N GLU A 3 29.62 51.12 -2.58
CA GLU A 3 29.31 49.87 -3.25
C GLU A 3 27.91 49.38 -2.88
N SER A 4 27.08 49.30 -3.91
CA SER A 4 25.72 48.78 -3.80
C SER A 4 25.75 47.26 -3.92
N ASN A 5 25.20 46.59 -2.89
CA ASN A 5 25.03 45.15 -2.84
C ASN A 5 23.79 44.72 -3.65
N PRO A 6 23.87 43.75 -4.57
CA PRO A 6 22.69 43.31 -5.32
C PRO A 6 21.86 42.33 -4.48
N THR A 7 20.59 42.64 -4.38
CA THR A 7 19.51 41.85 -3.79
C THR A 7 19.40 40.47 -4.41
N ASN A 8 19.51 39.45 -3.57
CA ASN A 8 19.30 38.04 -3.91
C ASN A 8 17.79 37.77 -4.09
N ALA A 9 17.36 37.64 -5.33
CA ALA A 9 16.00 37.27 -5.69
C ALA A 9 15.83 35.76 -5.48
N ALA A 10 15.03 35.40 -4.51
CA ALA A 10 14.63 34.00 -4.25
C ALA A 10 13.86 33.45 -5.46
N THR A 11 14.42 32.45 -6.12
CA THR A 11 13.79 31.72 -7.23
C THR A 11 12.72 30.79 -6.65
N ALA A 12 11.46 31.03 -7.02
CA ALA A 12 10.34 30.18 -6.66
C ALA A 12 10.47 28.76 -7.30
N PRO A 13 10.04 27.70 -6.65
CA PRO A 13 10.15 26.34 -7.19
C PRO A 13 9.30 26.19 -8.46
N ARG A 14 9.97 25.73 -9.51
CA ARG A 14 9.38 25.49 -10.83
C ARG A 14 8.48 24.25 -10.79
N ALA A 15 7.16 24.44 -11.01
CA ALA A 15 6.20 23.37 -11.12
C ALA A 15 6.59 22.37 -12.21
N VAL A 16 6.61 21.08 -11.87
CA VAL A 16 6.82 19.98 -12.82
C VAL A 16 5.67 19.97 -13.83
N ARG A 17 5.98 20.18 -15.09
CA ARG A 17 5.02 20.11 -16.20
C ARG A 17 4.69 18.65 -16.48
N THR A 18 3.50 18.20 -16.07
CA THR A 18 2.90 16.95 -16.54
C THR A 18 2.45 17.09 -17.99
N GLY A 19 2.79 16.10 -18.82
CA GLY A 19 2.40 16.05 -20.23
C GLY A 19 0.88 15.99 -20.44
N PRO A 20 0.37 16.21 -21.67
CA PRO A 20 -1.05 16.36 -21.93
C PRO A 20 -1.81 15.04 -21.87
N GLY A 21 -2.88 14.96 -21.06
CA GLY A 21 -3.97 14.06 -21.29
C GLY A 21 -4.34 13.04 -20.25
N THR A 22 -4.84 13.45 -19.11
CA THR A 22 -5.96 12.82 -18.37
C THR A 22 -6.32 13.84 -17.28
N PRO A 23 -7.60 14.19 -17.07
CA PRO A 23 -7.98 15.09 -16.00
C PRO A 23 -7.42 14.55 -14.67
N PRO A 24 -6.90 15.42 -13.78
CA PRO A 24 -6.34 14.98 -12.51
C PRO A 24 -7.43 14.17 -11.76
N ARG A 25 -7.16 12.88 -11.55
CA ARG A 25 -8.00 12.06 -10.69
C ARG A 25 -7.94 12.65 -9.29
N ALA A 26 -9.10 12.80 -8.65
CA ALA A 26 -9.14 13.23 -7.26
C ALA A 26 -8.25 12.30 -6.39
N ASP A 27 -7.55 12.86 -5.42
CA ASP A 27 -6.70 12.10 -4.54
C ASP A 27 -7.56 11.16 -3.66
N ALA A 28 -7.18 9.89 -3.61
CA ALA A 28 -7.77 8.93 -2.66
C ALA A 28 -7.24 9.18 -1.24
N VAL A 29 -6.01 9.68 -1.14
CA VAL A 29 -5.39 10.08 0.12
C VAL A 29 -4.76 11.45 -0.07
N SER A 30 -4.99 12.35 0.88
CA SER A 30 -4.29 13.63 0.99
C SER A 30 -3.90 13.86 2.45
N ALA A 31 -2.65 14.22 2.67
CA ALA A 31 -2.12 14.50 4.01
C ALA A 31 -1.18 15.70 3.98
N ARG A 32 -1.22 16.48 5.08
CA ARG A 32 -0.30 17.58 5.35
C ARG A 32 0.23 17.48 6.76
N GLY A 33 1.54 17.62 6.92
CA GLY A 33 2.22 17.52 8.20
C GLY A 33 1.92 16.20 8.91
N LEU A 34 1.70 15.11 8.16
CA LEU A 34 1.33 13.83 8.72
C LEU A 34 2.50 13.24 9.50
N ALA A 35 2.31 13.07 10.81
CA ALA A 35 3.33 12.54 11.70
C ALA A 35 2.73 11.58 12.71
N LEU A 36 3.57 10.74 13.26
CA LEU A 36 3.24 9.83 14.35
C LEU A 36 4.41 9.73 15.31
N HIS A 37 4.15 10.01 16.58
CA HIS A 37 5.06 9.75 17.68
C HIS A 37 4.65 8.51 18.47
N GLY A 38 5.62 7.70 18.81
CA GLY A 38 5.48 6.57 19.72
C GLY A 38 6.21 6.84 21.04
N ALA A 39 6.20 5.87 21.94
CA ALA A 39 6.88 5.99 23.23
C ALA A 39 8.40 6.26 23.14
N ARG A 40 9.02 5.91 22.00
CA ARG A 40 10.46 6.06 21.75
C ARG A 40 10.81 7.25 20.86
N GLY A 41 9.86 8.15 20.59
CA GLY A 41 10.03 9.31 19.73
C GLY A 41 9.29 9.19 18.39
N LEU A 42 9.76 9.94 17.39
CA LEU A 42 9.15 10.00 16.07
C LEU A 42 9.20 8.65 15.36
N VAL A 43 8.04 8.16 14.92
CA VAL A 43 7.89 6.92 14.14
C VAL A 43 7.98 7.22 12.65
N TYR A 44 7.26 8.25 12.17
CA TYR A 44 7.37 8.79 10.81
C TYR A 44 6.89 10.25 10.78
N GLY A 45 7.30 10.96 9.75
CA GLY A 45 6.87 12.33 9.45
C GLY A 45 7.76 13.40 10.08
N PRO A 46 7.33 14.69 9.99
CA PRO A 46 6.14 15.13 9.25
C PRO A 46 6.28 14.91 7.75
N VAL A 47 5.23 14.48 7.08
CA VAL A 47 5.21 14.23 5.64
C VAL A 47 3.92 14.76 5.00
N ASP A 48 4.08 15.41 3.85
CA ASP A 48 2.97 15.76 2.96
C ASP A 48 2.89 14.71 1.86
N LEU A 49 1.71 14.17 1.61
CA LEU A 49 1.54 13.18 0.58
C LEU A 49 0.15 13.27 -0.08
N ALA A 50 0.11 12.89 -1.34
CA ALA A 50 -1.11 12.73 -2.12
C ALA A 50 -1.04 11.42 -2.90
N LEU A 51 -2.04 10.56 -2.77
CA LEU A 51 -2.14 9.32 -3.52
C LEU A 51 -3.33 9.43 -4.49
N PRO A 52 -3.07 9.47 -5.80
CA PRO A 52 -4.14 9.57 -6.80
C PRO A 52 -5.04 8.34 -6.78
N ALA A 53 -6.35 8.53 -6.89
CA ALA A 53 -7.33 7.44 -6.87
C ALA A 53 -7.14 6.45 -8.03
N GLY A 54 -7.26 5.15 -7.75
CA GLY A 54 -7.15 4.09 -8.75
C GLY A 54 -5.77 4.01 -9.39
N THR A 55 -4.72 4.26 -8.62
CA THR A 55 -3.33 4.13 -9.03
C THR A 55 -2.52 3.31 -8.05
N LEU A 56 -1.37 2.80 -8.50
CA LEU A 56 -0.36 2.23 -7.63
C LEU A 56 0.58 3.35 -7.16
N THR A 57 0.76 3.46 -5.84
CA THR A 57 1.78 4.30 -5.22
C THR A 57 2.78 3.41 -4.49
N VAL A 58 4.05 3.63 -4.72
CA VAL A 58 5.14 2.95 -4.00
C VAL A 58 5.70 3.90 -2.94
N ILE A 59 5.70 3.44 -1.70
CA ILE A 59 6.22 4.16 -0.54
C ILE A 59 7.58 3.55 -0.17
N GLN A 60 8.63 4.29 -0.41
CA GLN A 60 9.99 3.87 -0.09
C GLN A 60 10.45 4.48 1.23
N GLY A 61 11.26 3.74 1.95
CA GLY A 61 11.98 4.24 3.11
C GLY A 61 12.89 3.15 3.69
N PRO A 62 13.96 3.51 4.39
CA PRO A 62 14.82 2.55 5.05
C PRO A 62 14.06 1.75 6.11
N GLN A 63 14.65 0.65 6.58
CA GLN A 63 14.11 -0.09 7.70
C GLN A 63 14.00 0.82 8.94
N GLY A 64 12.86 0.77 9.63
CA GLY A 64 12.60 1.66 10.76
C GLY A 64 12.05 3.04 10.38
N ALA A 65 11.87 3.35 9.10
CA ALA A 65 11.31 4.63 8.62
C ALA A 65 9.79 4.80 8.90
N GLY A 66 9.14 3.84 9.56
CA GLY A 66 7.73 3.93 9.88
C GLY A 66 6.78 3.62 8.72
N ARG A 67 7.27 2.98 7.63
CA ARG A 67 6.46 2.60 6.45
C ARG A 67 5.18 1.86 6.83
N SER A 68 5.31 0.78 7.61
CA SER A 68 4.18 -0.03 8.09
C SER A 68 3.19 0.80 8.91
N SER A 69 3.70 1.65 9.79
CA SER A 69 2.88 2.54 10.62
C SER A 69 2.15 3.58 9.78
N LEU A 70 2.82 4.15 8.76
CA LEU A 70 2.17 5.05 7.81
C LEU A 70 1.04 4.33 7.06
N LEU A 71 1.30 3.15 6.49
CA LEU A 71 0.28 2.36 5.78
C LEU A 71 -0.90 2.02 6.69
N LEU A 72 -0.67 1.63 7.94
CA LEU A 72 -1.73 1.38 8.93
C LEU A 72 -2.50 2.66 9.26
N THR A 73 -1.85 3.82 9.29
CA THR A 73 -2.51 5.11 9.47
C THR A 73 -3.42 5.42 8.28
N LEU A 74 -2.95 5.22 7.04
CA LEU A 74 -3.75 5.39 5.83
C LEU A 74 -4.97 4.43 5.80
N ALA A 75 -4.82 3.23 6.34
CA ALA A 75 -5.92 2.27 6.49
C ALA A 75 -6.86 2.56 7.68
N GLY A 76 -6.63 3.66 8.42
CA GLY A 76 -7.42 4.04 9.60
C GLY A 76 -7.20 3.14 10.82
N ARG A 77 -6.11 2.37 10.86
CA ARG A 77 -5.79 1.42 11.94
C ARG A 77 -4.84 1.99 12.99
N MET A 78 -4.10 3.05 12.64
CA MET A 78 -3.32 3.86 13.58
C MET A 78 -3.82 5.30 13.59
N VAL A 79 -3.65 5.98 14.71
CA VAL A 79 -4.07 7.38 14.90
C VAL A 79 -2.83 8.25 14.79
N PRO A 80 -2.76 9.17 13.81
CA PRO A 80 -1.66 10.11 13.68
C PRO A 80 -1.70 11.18 14.78
N ASP A 81 -0.65 11.98 14.88
CA ASP A 81 -0.59 13.11 15.79
C ASP A 81 -1.70 14.13 15.53
N ALA A 82 -2.16 14.82 16.55
CA ALA A 82 -3.31 15.72 16.49
C ALA A 82 -3.11 16.91 15.52
N ALA A 83 -1.87 17.32 15.28
CA ALA A 83 -1.54 18.41 14.34
C ALA A 83 -1.60 17.97 12.86
N SER A 84 -1.73 16.68 12.59
CA SER A 84 -1.75 16.13 11.23
C SER A 84 -3.11 16.36 10.56
N GLU A 85 -3.08 16.75 9.28
CA GLU A 85 -4.26 16.76 8.42
C GLU A 85 -4.24 15.52 7.53
N LEU A 86 -5.27 14.68 7.64
CA LEU A 86 -5.36 13.45 6.82
C LEU A 86 -6.79 13.21 6.35
N ARG A 87 -6.93 13.05 5.03
CA ARG A 87 -8.17 12.57 4.39
C ARG A 87 -7.89 11.31 3.59
N VAL A 88 -8.72 10.31 3.77
CA VAL A 88 -8.65 9.04 3.05
C VAL A 88 -10.01 8.71 2.47
N LEU A 89 -10.08 8.50 1.16
CA LEU A 89 -11.33 8.22 0.42
C LEU A 89 -12.45 9.25 0.69
N GLY A 90 -12.06 10.51 0.95
CA GLY A 90 -12.96 11.61 1.30
C GLY A 90 -13.25 11.74 2.81
N HIS A 91 -12.89 10.77 3.63
CA HIS A 91 -13.11 10.75 5.07
C HIS A 91 -11.96 11.40 5.84
N ARG A 92 -12.28 12.13 6.88
CA ARG A 92 -11.32 12.77 7.77
C ARG A 92 -10.84 11.80 8.85
N LEU A 93 -9.54 11.60 8.96
CA LEU A 93 -8.95 10.79 10.03
C LEU A 93 -8.39 11.71 11.13
N PRO A 94 -8.46 11.28 12.41
CA PRO A 94 -8.98 9.98 12.89
C PRO A 94 -10.51 9.95 13.12
N ALA A 95 -11.24 11.03 12.93
CA ALA A 95 -12.66 11.15 13.31
C ALA A 95 -13.54 10.08 12.62
N GLU A 96 -13.33 9.82 11.32
CA GLU A 96 -14.13 8.89 10.52
C GLU A 96 -13.42 7.55 10.25
N ARG A 97 -12.53 7.12 11.16
CA ARG A 97 -11.70 5.92 10.98
C ARG A 97 -12.50 4.65 10.61
N ARG A 98 -13.71 4.48 11.17
CA ARG A 98 -14.54 3.30 10.88
C ARG A 98 -15.01 3.25 9.43
N ALA A 99 -15.26 4.39 8.81
CA ALA A 99 -15.62 4.47 7.39
C ALA A 99 -14.42 4.06 6.53
N VAL A 100 -13.23 4.56 6.85
CA VAL A 100 -11.98 4.18 6.17
C VAL A 100 -11.69 2.69 6.35
N GLN A 101 -11.78 2.15 7.57
CA GLN A 101 -11.52 0.72 7.85
C GLN A 101 -12.44 -0.22 7.06
N ARG A 102 -13.68 0.16 6.80
CA ARG A 102 -14.60 -0.61 5.95
C ARG A 102 -14.23 -0.55 4.46
N ALA A 103 -13.62 0.53 4.03
CA ALA A 103 -13.27 0.78 2.63
C ALA A 103 -11.79 0.48 2.30
N ALA A 104 -10.97 0.19 3.30
CA ALA A 104 -9.56 -0.10 3.16
C ALA A 104 -9.21 -1.52 3.64
N ALA A 105 -8.37 -2.22 2.88
CA ALA A 105 -7.80 -3.50 3.25
C ALA A 105 -6.28 -3.40 3.43
N ILE A 106 -5.74 -4.32 4.21
CA ILE A 106 -4.30 -4.46 4.46
C ILE A 106 -3.82 -5.82 3.96
N ALA A 107 -2.58 -5.91 3.52
CA ALA A 107 -1.90 -7.16 3.19
C ALA A 107 -0.39 -7.06 3.44
N GLY A 108 0.24 -8.15 3.84
CA GLY A 108 1.68 -8.26 4.04
C GLY A 108 2.21 -7.73 5.37
N PHE A 109 1.35 -7.44 6.33
CA PHE A 109 1.77 -6.94 7.65
C PHE A 109 2.12 -8.08 8.57
N ALA A 110 3.41 -8.27 8.86
CA ALA A 110 3.87 -9.28 9.80
C ALA A 110 3.20 -9.12 11.18
N GLY A 111 2.71 -10.22 11.73
CA GLY A 111 2.00 -10.26 13.01
C GLY A 111 0.54 -9.76 12.97
N ILE A 112 0.03 -9.33 11.81
CA ILE A 112 -1.35 -8.81 11.68
C ILE A 112 -2.19 -9.64 10.71
N ASP A 113 -1.67 -9.94 9.53
CA ASP A 113 -2.35 -10.72 8.49
C ASP A 113 -1.52 -11.94 8.05
N ASP A 114 -0.77 -12.49 8.97
CA ASP A 114 -0.03 -13.73 8.74
C ASP A 114 -0.98 -14.87 8.39
N LEU A 115 -0.55 -15.69 7.46
CA LEU A 115 -1.24 -16.92 7.12
C LEU A 115 -0.89 -17.98 8.16
N ASP A 116 -1.85 -18.82 8.53
CA ASP A 116 -1.58 -20.00 9.34
C ASP A 116 -1.02 -21.11 8.44
N ASP A 117 0.22 -21.46 8.68
CA ASP A 117 0.95 -22.43 7.87
C ASP A 117 0.33 -23.85 7.96
N GLY A 118 -0.36 -24.17 9.05
CA GLY A 118 -0.95 -25.49 9.31
C GLY A 118 -2.31 -25.74 8.66
N VAL A 119 -2.93 -24.73 8.05
CA VAL A 119 -4.26 -24.85 7.45
C VAL A 119 -4.20 -24.91 5.93
N THR A 120 -5.31 -25.34 5.30
CA THR A 120 -5.39 -25.36 3.84
C THR A 120 -5.72 -23.98 3.27
N VAL A 121 -5.37 -23.75 2.00
CA VAL A 121 -5.77 -22.57 1.25
C VAL A 121 -7.28 -22.37 1.29
N GLY A 122 -8.05 -23.46 1.12
CA GLY A 122 -9.52 -23.42 1.17
C GLY A 122 -10.07 -23.02 2.52
N ASP A 123 -9.47 -23.49 3.61
CA ASP A 123 -9.89 -23.12 4.97
C ASP A 123 -9.56 -21.67 5.29
N THR A 124 -8.37 -21.19 4.88
CA THR A 124 -7.98 -19.79 5.01
C THR A 124 -8.95 -18.85 4.29
N VAL A 125 -9.30 -19.19 3.05
CA VAL A 125 -10.29 -18.41 2.27
C VAL A 125 -11.67 -18.47 2.91
N ARG A 126 -12.11 -19.64 3.38
CA ARG A 126 -13.38 -19.83 4.07
C ARG A 126 -13.47 -18.99 5.34
N GLU A 127 -12.42 -18.98 6.14
CA GLU A 127 -12.32 -18.16 7.34
C GLU A 127 -12.52 -16.68 7.01
N ARG A 128 -11.78 -16.17 6.02
CA ARG A 128 -11.91 -14.78 5.55
C ARG A 128 -13.33 -14.46 5.09
N LEU A 129 -13.93 -15.32 4.29
CA LEU A 129 -15.31 -15.14 3.84
C LEU A 129 -16.30 -15.19 4.99
N SER A 130 -16.04 -16.00 6.02
CA SER A 130 -16.88 -16.09 7.22
C SER A 130 -16.86 -14.79 8.03
N TRP A 131 -15.70 -14.12 8.12
CA TRP A 131 -15.59 -12.81 8.77
C TRP A 131 -16.29 -11.69 8.01
N LEU A 132 -16.40 -11.81 6.69
CA LEU A 132 -17.09 -10.84 5.84
C LEU A 132 -18.60 -11.12 5.75
N ALA A 133 -19.04 -12.32 6.06
CA ALA A 133 -20.45 -12.71 6.03
C ALA A 133 -21.22 -12.17 7.26
N PRO A 134 -22.53 -11.92 7.13
CA PRO A 134 -23.37 -11.68 8.30
C PRO A 134 -23.27 -12.84 9.30
N TRP A 135 -23.30 -12.56 10.59
CA TRP A 135 -23.11 -13.53 11.67
C TRP A 135 -24.04 -14.75 11.61
N TYR A 136 -25.20 -14.61 11.00
CA TYR A 136 -26.19 -15.68 10.85
C TYR A 136 -25.98 -16.55 9.61
N ARG A 137 -25.02 -16.19 8.72
CA ARG A 137 -24.77 -16.90 7.47
C ARG A 137 -23.53 -17.78 7.60
N ARG A 138 -23.74 -19.10 7.50
CA ARG A 138 -22.62 -20.04 7.41
C ARG A 138 -22.01 -20.02 6.01
N VAL A 139 -20.69 -19.93 5.95
CA VAL A 139 -19.94 -20.06 4.71
C VAL A 139 -19.62 -21.54 4.49
N PRO A 140 -20.02 -22.15 3.35
CA PRO A 140 -19.70 -23.54 3.05
C PRO A 140 -18.19 -23.72 2.83
N ARG A 141 -17.77 -24.97 2.67
CA ARG A 141 -16.39 -25.25 2.24
C ARG A 141 -16.14 -24.57 0.90
N VAL A 142 -14.95 -23.98 0.77
CA VAL A 142 -14.51 -23.31 -0.45
C VAL A 142 -13.98 -24.38 -1.41
N ASP A 143 -14.59 -24.45 -2.58
CA ASP A 143 -14.13 -25.29 -3.70
C ASP A 143 -13.18 -24.50 -4.62
N GLN A 144 -12.52 -25.21 -5.53
CA GLN A 144 -11.54 -24.61 -6.46
C GLN A 144 -12.18 -23.54 -7.37
N ARG A 145 -13.45 -23.65 -7.66
CA ARG A 145 -14.17 -22.65 -8.47
C ARG A 145 -14.36 -21.36 -7.70
N THR A 146 -14.87 -21.44 -6.48
CA THR A 146 -15.05 -20.27 -5.59
C THR A 146 -13.71 -19.57 -5.35
N PHE A 147 -12.64 -20.34 -5.10
CA PHE A 147 -11.31 -19.77 -4.93
C PHE A 147 -10.83 -19.09 -6.21
N ARG A 148 -11.02 -19.71 -7.37
CA ARG A 148 -10.65 -19.12 -8.66
C ARG A 148 -11.34 -17.78 -8.89
N ASP A 149 -12.64 -17.68 -8.64
CA ASP A 149 -13.42 -16.47 -8.87
C ASP A 149 -12.90 -15.30 -7.99
N LEU A 150 -12.41 -15.60 -6.78
CA LEU A 150 -11.80 -14.62 -5.88
C LEU A 150 -10.35 -14.28 -6.26
N ALA A 151 -9.58 -15.28 -6.66
CA ALA A 151 -8.13 -15.16 -6.83
C ALA A 151 -7.73 -14.67 -8.23
N LEU A 152 -8.56 -14.87 -9.24
CA LEU A 152 -8.26 -14.53 -10.64
C LEU A 152 -7.81 -13.06 -10.82
N PRO A 153 -8.42 -12.05 -10.18
CA PRO A 153 -7.95 -10.66 -10.29
C PRO A 153 -6.53 -10.47 -9.77
N VAL A 154 -6.10 -11.31 -8.83
CA VAL A 154 -4.78 -11.24 -8.20
C VAL A 154 -3.77 -12.15 -8.90
N PHE A 155 -4.08 -13.40 -9.12
CA PHE A 155 -3.17 -14.37 -9.75
C PHE A 155 -3.02 -14.14 -11.25
N GLY A 156 -4.08 -13.69 -11.93
CA GLY A 156 -4.08 -13.53 -13.39
C GLY A 156 -3.87 -14.89 -14.08
N GLU A 157 -2.84 -14.98 -14.92
CA GLU A 157 -2.50 -16.22 -15.65
C GLU A 157 -1.64 -17.20 -14.83
N ARG A 158 -1.17 -16.79 -13.64
CA ARG A 158 -0.39 -17.66 -12.77
C ARG A 158 -1.27 -18.84 -12.32
N PRO A 159 -0.75 -20.09 -12.34
CA PRO A 159 -1.47 -21.25 -11.83
C PRO A 159 -1.92 -21.03 -10.39
N LEU A 160 -3.17 -21.35 -10.11
CA LEU A 160 -3.71 -21.24 -8.75
C LEU A 160 -3.28 -22.45 -7.91
N PRO A 161 -2.90 -22.27 -6.65
CA PRO A 161 -2.74 -23.38 -5.74
C PRO A 161 -4.06 -24.14 -5.58
N ARG A 162 -3.98 -25.40 -5.22
CA ARG A 162 -5.17 -26.20 -4.93
C ARG A 162 -5.75 -25.78 -3.58
N VAL A 163 -7.06 -25.81 -3.44
CA VAL A 163 -7.71 -25.45 -2.16
C VAL A 163 -7.36 -26.43 -1.04
N GLU A 164 -6.96 -27.67 -1.39
CA GLU A 164 -6.50 -28.69 -0.45
C GLU A 164 -5.01 -28.54 -0.06
N SER A 165 -4.24 -27.73 -0.79
CA SER A 165 -2.83 -27.49 -0.44
C SER A 165 -2.73 -26.78 0.90
N VAL A 166 -1.78 -27.20 1.72
CA VAL A 166 -1.46 -26.53 2.98
C VAL A 166 -0.71 -25.22 2.67
N VAL A 167 -0.96 -24.18 3.46
CA VAL A 167 -0.33 -22.87 3.26
C VAL A 167 1.20 -22.96 3.31
N TRP A 168 1.76 -23.80 4.15
CA TRP A 168 3.18 -24.09 4.23
C TRP A 168 3.82 -24.49 2.90
N ASP A 169 3.08 -25.17 2.01
CA ASP A 169 3.59 -25.65 0.72
C ASP A 169 3.62 -24.54 -0.36
N LEU A 170 3.09 -23.35 -0.06
CA LEU A 170 3.07 -22.24 -1.00
C LEU A 170 4.46 -21.61 -1.12
N ASP A 171 4.84 -21.24 -2.33
CA ASP A 171 6.00 -20.39 -2.51
C ASP A 171 5.73 -18.95 -2.03
N GLU A 172 6.78 -18.14 -1.86
CA GLU A 172 6.68 -16.76 -1.36
C GLU A 172 5.74 -15.88 -2.19
N VAL A 173 5.66 -16.11 -3.51
CA VAL A 173 4.77 -15.36 -4.41
C VAL A 173 3.33 -15.80 -4.19
N ASP A 174 3.06 -17.11 -4.17
CA ASP A 174 1.71 -17.64 -3.97
C ASP A 174 1.17 -17.26 -2.60
N ALA A 175 2.00 -17.28 -1.56
CA ALA A 175 1.62 -16.82 -0.23
C ALA A 175 1.26 -15.31 -0.23
N MET A 176 2.06 -14.47 -0.88
CA MET A 176 1.76 -13.04 -1.01
C MET A 176 0.48 -12.81 -1.84
N LEU A 177 0.31 -13.51 -2.96
CA LEU A 177 -0.90 -13.41 -3.78
C LEU A 177 -2.15 -13.93 -3.05
N LEU A 178 -2.02 -14.93 -2.19
CA LEU A 178 -3.11 -15.38 -1.32
C LEU A 178 -3.50 -14.28 -0.32
N ARG A 179 -2.53 -13.64 0.37
CA ARG A 179 -2.80 -12.48 1.26
C ARG A 179 -3.53 -11.36 0.52
N LEU A 180 -3.08 -11.02 -0.70
CA LEU A 180 -3.75 -10.03 -1.55
C LEU A 180 -5.18 -10.45 -1.90
N THR A 181 -5.40 -11.73 -2.22
CA THR A 181 -6.73 -12.29 -2.51
C THR A 181 -7.66 -12.14 -1.31
N LEU A 182 -7.19 -12.50 -0.12
CA LEU A 182 -7.96 -12.36 1.13
C LEU A 182 -8.29 -10.90 1.44
N ALA A 183 -7.34 -9.99 1.21
CA ALA A 183 -7.56 -8.56 1.40
C ALA A 183 -8.62 -8.02 0.43
N LEU A 184 -8.55 -8.42 -0.86
CA LEU A 184 -9.48 -7.99 -1.89
C LEU A 184 -10.88 -8.61 -1.78
N ALA A 185 -11.06 -9.69 -1.00
CA ALA A 185 -12.37 -10.31 -0.77
C ALA A 185 -13.40 -9.34 -0.17
N GLN A 186 -12.97 -8.31 0.58
CA GLN A 186 -13.86 -7.26 1.09
C GLN A 186 -14.17 -6.14 0.07
N ARG A 187 -13.63 -6.22 -1.17
CA ARG A 187 -13.78 -5.23 -2.24
C ARG A 187 -13.36 -3.82 -1.80
N PRO A 188 -12.15 -3.62 -1.33
CA PRO A 188 -11.70 -2.34 -0.80
C PRO A 188 -11.54 -1.31 -1.92
N ARG A 189 -11.70 -0.02 -1.58
CA ARG A 189 -11.33 1.11 -2.44
C ARG A 189 -9.86 1.51 -2.28
N LEU A 190 -9.26 1.17 -1.13
CA LEU A 190 -7.84 1.34 -0.82
C LEU A 190 -7.26 0.02 -0.34
N LEU A 191 -6.21 -0.45 -0.99
CA LEU A 191 -5.40 -1.59 -0.56
C LEU A 191 -4.04 -1.06 -0.13
N VAL A 192 -3.63 -1.33 1.10
CA VAL A 192 -2.27 -1.06 1.56
C VAL A 192 -1.53 -2.36 1.71
N VAL A 193 -0.31 -2.43 1.15
CA VAL A 193 0.52 -3.63 1.11
C VAL A 193 1.86 -3.30 1.76
N ASP A 194 2.16 -3.99 2.83
CA ASP A 194 3.42 -3.77 3.52
C ASP A 194 4.50 -4.73 3.02
N ASP A 195 5.72 -4.20 2.97
CA ASP A 195 6.96 -4.94 2.76
C ASP A 195 6.90 -5.94 1.59
N VAL A 196 6.71 -5.45 0.37
CA VAL A 196 6.78 -6.29 -0.84
C VAL A 196 8.12 -7.02 -0.95
N ASP A 197 9.16 -6.52 -0.25
CA ASP A 197 10.48 -7.13 -0.13
C ASP A 197 10.47 -8.50 0.60
N GLN A 198 9.36 -8.90 1.24
CA GLN A 198 9.18 -10.25 1.79
C GLN A 198 9.39 -11.33 0.71
N VAL A 199 9.02 -11.05 -0.54
CA VAL A 199 9.40 -11.88 -1.69
C VAL A 199 10.85 -11.56 -2.03
N ARG A 200 11.79 -12.38 -1.57
CA ARG A 200 13.24 -12.09 -1.60
C ARG A 200 13.83 -12.07 -3.00
N ASP A 201 13.37 -12.96 -3.87
CA ASP A 201 13.83 -13.03 -5.25
C ASP A 201 13.22 -11.90 -6.08
N THR A 202 14.06 -11.04 -6.69
CA THR A 202 13.64 -9.87 -7.46
C THR A 202 12.85 -10.24 -8.73
N VAL A 203 13.17 -11.37 -9.37
CA VAL A 203 12.43 -11.85 -10.55
C VAL A 203 11.04 -12.31 -10.14
N ARG A 204 10.93 -13.06 -9.04
CA ARG A 204 9.63 -13.47 -8.48
C ARG A 204 8.82 -12.28 -8.00
N ARG A 205 9.46 -11.31 -7.36
CA ARG A 205 8.83 -10.07 -6.89
C ARG A 205 8.24 -9.24 -8.03
N SER A 206 8.84 -9.28 -9.23
CA SER A 206 8.27 -8.63 -10.41
C SER A 206 6.85 -9.12 -10.73
N THR A 207 6.55 -10.39 -10.42
CA THR A 207 5.18 -10.93 -10.53
C THR A 207 4.25 -10.21 -9.55
N VAL A 208 4.63 -10.04 -8.30
CA VAL A 208 3.81 -9.31 -7.30
C VAL A 208 3.55 -7.89 -7.78
N TRP A 209 4.57 -7.19 -8.27
CA TRP A 209 4.42 -5.84 -8.82
C TRP A 209 3.42 -5.78 -9.97
N SER A 210 3.53 -6.69 -10.93
CA SER A 210 2.61 -6.73 -12.06
C SER A 210 1.16 -6.99 -11.61
N ARG A 211 0.97 -7.76 -10.53
CA ARG A 211 -0.36 -8.04 -9.98
C ARG A 211 -0.92 -6.84 -9.20
N LEU A 212 -0.09 -6.11 -8.46
CA LEU A 212 -0.49 -4.86 -7.80
C LEU A 212 -0.88 -3.80 -8.82
N GLU A 213 -0.14 -3.69 -9.93
CA GLU A 213 -0.50 -2.82 -11.05
C GLU A 213 -1.84 -3.21 -11.67
N ALA A 214 -2.06 -4.50 -11.91
CA ALA A 214 -3.33 -5.01 -12.44
C ALA A 214 -4.50 -4.72 -11.48
N VAL A 215 -4.32 -4.88 -10.18
CA VAL A 215 -5.32 -4.52 -9.16
C VAL A 215 -5.61 -3.01 -9.19
N ALA A 216 -4.58 -2.17 -9.30
CA ALA A 216 -4.79 -0.73 -9.43
C ALA A 216 -5.54 -0.36 -10.71
N ALA A 217 -5.30 -1.08 -11.82
CA ALA A 217 -6.00 -0.87 -13.09
C ALA A 217 -7.50 -1.17 -13.00
N THR A 218 -7.97 -1.97 -12.04
CA THR A 218 -9.42 -2.18 -11.79
C THR A 218 -10.10 -1.00 -11.09
N GLY A 219 -9.33 0.03 -10.69
CA GLY A 219 -9.84 1.21 -9.98
C GLY A 219 -9.60 1.21 -8.47
N THR A 220 -9.03 0.13 -7.91
CA THR A 220 -8.58 0.09 -6.51
C THR A 220 -7.33 0.96 -6.36
N THR A 221 -7.32 1.86 -5.37
CA THR A 221 -6.09 2.58 -5.02
C THR A 221 -5.16 1.64 -4.27
N VAL A 222 -3.92 1.52 -4.69
CA VAL A 222 -2.93 0.64 -4.06
C VAL A 222 -1.76 1.46 -3.53
N ALA A 223 -1.40 1.28 -2.26
CA ALA A 223 -0.19 1.83 -1.67
C ALA A 223 0.68 0.67 -1.16
N ALA A 224 1.88 0.51 -1.71
CA ALA A 224 2.77 -0.59 -1.36
C ALA A 224 4.11 -0.06 -0.83
N SER A 225 4.65 -0.67 0.22
CA SER A 225 5.93 -0.27 0.80
C SER A 225 7.09 -1.14 0.33
N VAL A 226 8.25 -0.50 0.20
CA VAL A 226 9.54 -1.13 -0.14
C VAL A 226 10.70 -0.46 0.59
N SER A 227 11.82 -1.16 0.69
CA SER A 227 13.06 -0.61 1.24
C SER A 227 13.82 0.25 0.22
N SER A 228 13.78 -0.08 -1.08
CA SER A 228 14.46 0.62 -2.17
C SER A 228 13.59 0.79 -3.40
N LEU A 229 13.76 1.90 -4.12
CA LEU A 229 13.14 2.15 -5.43
C LEU A 229 13.94 1.57 -6.61
N ASP A 230 15.12 1.00 -6.38
CA ASP A 230 15.98 0.49 -7.46
C ASP A 230 15.28 -0.53 -8.34
N GLU A 231 14.47 -1.39 -7.72
CA GLU A 231 13.68 -2.38 -8.44
C GLU A 231 12.51 -1.75 -9.18
N VAL A 232 11.86 -0.80 -8.55
CA VAL A 232 10.75 -0.04 -9.16
C VAL A 232 11.24 0.68 -10.43
N ALA A 233 12.44 1.26 -10.40
CA ALA A 233 13.05 1.91 -11.55
C ALA A 233 13.39 0.94 -12.71
N ARG A 234 13.67 -0.34 -12.39
CA ARG A 234 14.00 -1.38 -13.39
C ARG A 234 12.79 -2.13 -13.92
N THR A 235 11.67 -2.10 -13.19
CA THR A 235 10.44 -2.79 -13.58
C THR A 235 9.80 -2.10 -14.79
N ARG A 236 9.33 -2.89 -15.76
CA ARG A 236 8.54 -2.39 -16.88
C ARG A 236 7.09 -2.23 -16.45
N TRP A 237 6.67 -1.00 -16.27
CA TRP A 237 5.29 -0.66 -15.90
C TRP A 237 4.45 -0.35 -17.14
N ALA A 238 3.22 -0.82 -17.18
CA ALA A 238 2.23 -0.32 -18.14
C ALA A 238 1.85 1.14 -17.81
N ARG A 239 1.84 1.46 -16.51
CA ARG A 239 1.67 2.82 -16.00
C ARG A 239 2.63 3.05 -14.83
N GLN A 240 3.53 4.02 -14.97
CA GLN A 240 4.51 4.34 -13.93
C GLN A 240 3.81 4.60 -12.59
N PRO A 241 4.18 3.90 -11.50
CA PRO A 241 3.61 4.13 -10.18
C PRO A 241 3.99 5.51 -9.65
N HIS A 242 3.10 6.08 -8.85
CA HIS A 242 3.44 7.25 -8.06
C HIS A 242 4.45 6.84 -6.98
N GLN A 243 5.42 7.67 -6.66
CA GLN A 243 6.48 7.36 -5.72
C GLN A 243 6.48 8.37 -4.57
N VAL A 244 6.57 7.85 -3.35
CA VAL A 244 6.69 8.64 -2.12
C VAL A 244 7.90 8.13 -1.35
N THR A 245 8.82 9.02 -1.00
CA THR A 245 9.97 8.67 -0.16
C THR A 245 9.74 9.17 1.25
N LEU A 246 9.86 8.25 2.22
CA LEU A 246 9.87 8.60 3.62
C LEU A 246 11.30 8.89 4.06
N ALA A 247 11.55 10.15 4.38
CA ALA A 247 12.73 10.57 5.09
C ALA A 247 12.35 10.76 6.57
N THR A 248 12.85 9.94 7.47
CA THR A 248 12.42 9.98 8.87
C THR A 248 13.54 9.73 9.85
N GLY A 249 13.46 10.41 11.02
CA GLY A 249 14.37 10.25 12.14
C GLY A 249 15.71 11.01 11.99
N PRO A 250 16.56 10.98 13.02
CA PRO A 250 17.85 11.68 13.03
C PRO A 250 18.84 11.17 11.95
N HIS A 251 18.53 10.07 11.30
CA HIS A 251 19.30 9.48 10.19
C HIS A 251 18.56 9.54 8.85
N ALA A 252 17.47 10.31 8.76
CA ALA A 252 16.76 10.50 7.51
C ALA A 252 17.66 11.19 6.50
N VAL A 253 17.96 10.53 5.40
CA VAL A 253 18.57 11.18 4.25
C VAL A 253 17.49 12.06 3.63
N PRO A 254 17.70 13.39 3.51
CA PRO A 254 16.75 14.24 2.79
C PRO A 254 16.52 13.65 1.40
N ALA A 255 15.27 13.66 0.92
CA ALA A 255 15.01 13.31 -0.48
C ALA A 255 15.92 14.19 -1.34
N PRO A 256 16.61 13.63 -2.37
CA PRO A 256 17.38 14.45 -3.29
C PRO A 256 16.39 15.46 -3.89
N ASP A 257 16.70 16.74 -3.74
CA ASP A 257 15.95 17.79 -4.41
C ASP A 257 15.77 17.37 -5.87
N ALA A 258 14.52 17.30 -6.32
CA ALA A 258 14.20 17.00 -7.70
C ALA A 258 14.77 18.16 -8.54
N ALA A 259 15.97 17.93 -9.11
CA ALA A 259 16.65 18.82 -10.02
C ALA A 259 15.93 18.85 -11.38
#